data_a2106974827e74d61f21280bdaf23c93
#
_entry.id   a2106974827e74d61f21280bdaf23c93
#
_cell.length_a   1.000
_cell.length_b   1.000
_cell.length_c   1.000
_cell.angle_alpha   90.00
_cell.angle_beta   90.00
_cell.angle_gamma   90.00
#
_symmetry.space_group_name_H-M   'P 1'
#
loop_
_entity.id
_entity.type
_entity.pdbx_description
1 polymer ?
#
loop_
_entity_poly.entity_id
_entity_poly.type
_entity_poly.pdbx_seq_one_letter_code
_entity_poly.pdbx_strand_id
1 'polypeptide(L)'
;VPELVLWDIDHTLMATGGLGRELWADAFEQVTGLAMREQASVTGSTERVILRETARLHGLDYDEELFTRFGDALGTAHARRAAELRERGHALPGAAALLASLDERGVRQSVVTGNVRLAAEVKLATFGLDSYLRFDEGAYAEDGEERPELLRLALERADVTAPKAVFFGDTPADVAGGRAAGVRTIAVATGKTSVNELKDAGAESVLDGLADAAQVLAAIRAGR
;
A
#
# COMPACT_ATOMS: atom_id res chain seq x y z
N VAL A 1 19.99 1.08 12.16
CA VAL A 1 18.57 0.68 12.05
C VAL A 1 17.80 1.94 11.77
N PRO A 2 16.85 1.98 10.83
CA PRO A 2 16.03 3.16 10.59
C PRO A 2 15.17 3.46 11.81
N GLU A 3 14.73 4.71 11.93
CA GLU A 3 13.77 5.11 12.97
C GLU A 3 12.34 4.73 12.56
N LEU A 4 12.08 4.67 11.25
CA LEU A 4 10.77 4.39 10.67
C LEU A 4 10.88 3.45 9.48
N VAL A 5 9.99 2.46 9.42
CA VAL A 5 9.74 1.65 8.23
C VAL A 5 8.33 1.95 7.74
N LEU A 6 8.22 2.35 6.48
CA LEU A 6 6.97 2.59 5.77
C LEU A 6 6.69 1.40 4.84
N TRP A 7 5.46 0.96 4.80
CA TRP A 7 5.04 -0.21 4.03
C TRP A 7 3.96 0.17 3.01
N ASP A 8 4.14 -0.21 1.76
CA ASP A 8 2.99 -0.46 0.91
C ASP A 8 2.27 -1.73 1.37
N ILE A 9 1.01 -1.95 0.93
CA ILE A 9 0.16 -3.03 1.45
C ILE A 9 0.00 -4.15 0.43
N ASP A 10 -0.67 -3.85 -0.70
CA ASP A 10 -1.04 -4.86 -1.68
C ASP A 10 0.21 -5.41 -2.39
N HIS A 11 0.37 -6.71 -2.37
CA HIS A 11 1.56 -7.40 -2.88
C HIS A 11 2.89 -7.06 -2.18
N THR A 12 2.86 -6.26 -1.11
CA THR A 12 4.02 -6.00 -0.24
C THR A 12 3.87 -6.72 1.10
N LEU A 13 2.75 -6.54 1.81
CA LEU A 13 2.45 -7.22 3.08
C LEU A 13 1.40 -8.33 2.93
N MET A 14 0.49 -8.19 2.00
CA MET A 14 -0.61 -9.13 1.80
C MET A 14 -1.12 -9.14 0.35
N ALA A 15 -1.95 -10.14 0.02
CA ALA A 15 -2.67 -10.23 -1.23
C ALA A 15 -4.14 -10.57 -0.99
N THR A 16 -5.04 -9.94 -1.76
CA THR A 16 -6.51 -10.09 -1.59
C THR A 16 -7.08 -11.35 -2.26
N GLY A 17 -6.29 -12.11 -3.01
CA GLY A 17 -6.81 -13.26 -3.77
C GLY A 17 -7.86 -12.89 -4.83
N GLY A 18 -7.79 -11.67 -5.37
CA GLY A 18 -8.72 -11.17 -6.39
C GLY A 18 -9.98 -10.50 -5.83
N LEU A 19 -10.27 -10.65 -4.53
CA LEU A 19 -11.45 -10.06 -3.90
C LEU A 19 -11.46 -8.53 -3.98
N GLY A 20 -10.28 -7.88 -3.92
CA GLY A 20 -10.17 -6.42 -3.97
C GLY A 20 -10.86 -5.80 -5.19
N ARG A 21 -10.76 -6.43 -6.38
CA ARG A 21 -11.43 -5.94 -7.59
C ARG A 21 -12.95 -6.05 -7.51
N GLU A 22 -13.47 -7.12 -6.90
CA GLU A 22 -14.92 -7.30 -6.70
C GLU A 22 -15.47 -6.24 -5.76
N LEU A 23 -14.80 -6.03 -4.60
CA LEU A 23 -15.19 -4.99 -3.64
C LEU A 23 -15.14 -3.60 -4.24
N TRP A 24 -14.16 -3.35 -5.10
CA TRP A 24 -14.03 -2.10 -5.83
C TRP A 24 -15.20 -1.88 -6.79
N ALA A 25 -15.59 -2.93 -7.54
CA ALA A 25 -16.73 -2.89 -8.45
C ALA A 25 -18.06 -2.67 -7.69
N ASP A 26 -18.25 -3.38 -6.58
CA ASP A 26 -19.42 -3.23 -5.71
C ASP A 26 -19.53 -1.78 -5.17
N ALA A 27 -18.42 -1.21 -4.69
CA ALA A 27 -18.38 0.15 -4.20
C ALA A 27 -18.66 1.18 -5.32
N PHE A 28 -18.08 0.99 -6.51
CA PHE A 28 -18.33 1.83 -7.66
C PHE A 28 -19.80 1.82 -8.07
N GLU A 29 -20.42 0.65 -8.19
CA GLU A 29 -21.85 0.51 -8.51
C GLU A 29 -22.73 1.15 -7.42
N GLN A 30 -22.39 0.94 -6.16
CA GLN A 30 -23.14 1.52 -5.03
C GLN A 30 -23.19 3.05 -5.10
N VAL A 31 -22.07 3.73 -5.46
CA VAL A 31 -22.02 5.21 -5.41
C VAL A 31 -22.44 5.87 -6.71
N THR A 32 -22.32 5.16 -7.85
CA THR A 32 -22.64 5.71 -9.18
C THR A 32 -23.96 5.21 -9.75
N GLY A 33 -24.48 4.10 -9.26
CA GLY A 33 -25.63 3.39 -9.83
C GLY A 33 -25.32 2.67 -11.15
N LEU A 34 -24.04 2.56 -11.55
CA LEU A 34 -23.60 1.92 -12.80
C LEU A 34 -22.70 0.74 -12.50
N ALA A 35 -22.98 -0.40 -13.14
CA ALA A 35 -22.05 -1.52 -13.09
C ALA A 35 -20.70 -1.16 -13.72
N MET A 36 -19.61 -1.50 -13.04
CA MET A 36 -18.25 -1.27 -13.54
C MET A 36 -17.95 -2.20 -14.72
N ARG A 37 -17.91 -1.65 -15.93
CA ARG A 37 -17.59 -2.39 -17.16
C ARG A 37 -16.09 -2.47 -17.40
N GLU A 38 -15.39 -1.41 -17.08
CA GLU A 38 -13.93 -1.27 -17.24
C GLU A 38 -13.36 -0.54 -16.01
N GLN A 39 -12.20 -0.96 -15.57
CA GLN A 39 -11.47 -0.31 -14.47
C GLN A 39 -10.15 0.25 -15.01
N ALA A 40 -9.81 1.45 -14.62
CA ALA A 40 -8.51 2.05 -14.93
C ALA A 40 -7.36 1.23 -14.30
N SER A 41 -6.13 1.48 -14.78
CA SER A 41 -4.94 0.80 -14.25
C SER A 41 -4.79 1.03 -12.75
N VAL A 42 -4.60 -0.06 -12.00
CA VAL A 42 -4.44 -0.02 -10.54
C VAL A 42 -2.97 -0.04 -10.09
N THR A 43 -2.05 -0.46 -10.98
CA THR A 43 -0.64 -0.67 -10.60
C THR A 43 0.04 0.65 -10.25
N GLY A 44 0.48 0.78 -8.99
CA GLY A 44 1.17 1.95 -8.49
C GLY A 44 0.32 3.23 -8.37
N SER A 45 -1.00 3.13 -8.58
CA SER A 45 -1.94 4.25 -8.50
C SER A 45 -2.66 4.28 -7.15
N THR A 46 -3.19 5.46 -6.79
CA THR A 46 -4.08 5.58 -5.63
C THR A 46 -5.53 5.33 -6.02
N GLU A 47 -6.36 4.91 -5.08
CA GLU A 47 -7.81 4.71 -5.27
C GLU A 47 -8.48 6.00 -5.80
N ARG A 48 -7.97 7.16 -5.42
CA ARG A 48 -8.40 8.47 -5.92
C ARG A 48 -8.20 8.59 -7.44
N VAL A 49 -7.00 8.29 -7.93
CA VAL A 49 -6.67 8.33 -9.35
C VAL A 49 -7.44 7.26 -10.12
N ILE A 50 -7.51 6.03 -9.56
CA ILE A 50 -8.23 4.91 -10.17
C ILE A 50 -9.72 5.27 -10.33
N LEU A 51 -10.34 5.85 -9.29
CA LEU A 51 -11.75 6.25 -9.35
C LEU A 51 -11.98 7.34 -10.39
N ARG A 52 -11.16 8.38 -10.42
CA ARG A 52 -11.29 9.46 -11.40
C ARG A 52 -11.21 8.94 -12.83
N GLU A 53 -10.21 8.14 -13.13
CA GLU A 53 -10.05 7.60 -14.48
C GLU A 53 -11.13 6.57 -14.82
N THR A 54 -11.57 5.75 -13.86
CA THR A 54 -12.68 4.81 -14.07
C THR A 54 -14.01 5.54 -14.31
N ALA A 55 -14.30 6.61 -13.55
CA ALA A 55 -15.47 7.45 -13.77
C ALA A 55 -15.46 8.04 -15.18
N ARG A 56 -14.32 8.56 -15.64
CA ARG A 56 -14.14 9.07 -17.01
C ARG A 56 -14.43 8.00 -18.07
N LEU A 57 -13.97 6.77 -17.89
CA LEU A 57 -14.25 5.64 -18.79
C LEU A 57 -15.76 5.30 -18.87
N HIS A 58 -16.53 5.67 -17.83
CA HIS A 58 -17.97 5.47 -17.77
C HIS A 58 -18.78 6.74 -18.12
N GLY A 59 -18.11 7.82 -18.55
CA GLY A 59 -18.76 9.09 -18.89
C GLY A 59 -19.34 9.83 -17.68
N LEU A 60 -18.76 9.64 -16.51
CA LEU A 60 -19.14 10.28 -15.26
C LEU A 60 -18.16 11.42 -14.92
N ASP A 61 -18.68 12.47 -14.32
CA ASP A 61 -17.89 13.50 -13.68
C ASP A 61 -17.30 12.98 -12.38
N TYR A 62 -16.10 13.45 -12.04
CA TYR A 62 -15.42 13.15 -10.78
C TYR A 62 -15.31 14.43 -9.95
N ASP A 63 -15.63 14.30 -8.66
CA ASP A 63 -15.41 15.33 -7.65
C ASP A 63 -15.02 14.69 -6.30
N GLU A 64 -14.67 15.53 -5.32
CA GLU A 64 -14.30 15.09 -3.97
C GLU A 64 -15.45 14.43 -3.21
N GLU A 65 -16.70 14.78 -3.50
CA GLU A 65 -17.86 14.15 -2.88
C GLU A 65 -18.01 12.71 -3.36
N LEU A 66 -17.84 12.47 -4.66
CA LEU A 66 -17.83 11.10 -5.22
C LEU A 66 -16.72 10.27 -4.61
N PHE A 67 -15.50 10.82 -4.48
CA PHE A 67 -14.39 10.10 -3.87
C PHE A 67 -14.65 9.76 -2.40
N THR A 68 -15.18 10.70 -1.62
CA THR A 68 -15.51 10.46 -0.21
C THR A 68 -16.53 9.33 -0.06
N ARG A 69 -17.64 9.39 -0.82
CA ARG A 69 -18.66 8.33 -0.82
C ARG A 69 -18.10 6.98 -1.26
N PHE A 70 -17.24 6.98 -2.26
CA PHE A 70 -16.58 5.77 -2.74
C PHE A 70 -15.65 5.18 -1.69
N GLY A 71 -14.83 5.99 -1.02
CA GLY A 71 -13.93 5.56 0.05
C GLY A 71 -14.68 4.90 1.20
N ASP A 72 -15.77 5.52 1.64
CA ASP A 72 -16.66 4.96 2.67
C ASP A 72 -17.30 3.63 2.23
N ALA A 73 -17.78 3.57 0.99
CA ALA A 73 -18.39 2.36 0.43
C ALA A 73 -17.36 1.23 0.32
N LEU A 74 -16.15 1.52 -0.18
CA LEU A 74 -15.08 0.53 -0.35
C LEU A 74 -14.58 0.00 1.00
N GLY A 75 -14.35 0.89 1.97
CA GLY A 75 -13.96 0.49 3.32
C GLY A 75 -15.04 -0.37 4.00
N THR A 76 -16.31 0.03 3.87
CA THR A 76 -17.45 -0.75 4.38
C THR A 76 -17.57 -2.11 3.69
N ALA A 77 -17.35 -2.19 2.38
CA ALA A 77 -17.36 -3.45 1.63
C ALA A 77 -16.26 -4.40 2.12
N HIS A 78 -15.05 -3.90 2.36
CA HIS A 78 -13.96 -4.69 2.97
C HIS A 78 -14.35 -5.20 4.37
N ALA A 79 -14.91 -4.36 5.22
CA ALA A 79 -15.34 -4.75 6.56
C ALA A 79 -16.41 -5.83 6.54
N ARG A 80 -17.41 -5.69 5.68
CA ARG A 80 -18.51 -6.68 5.53
C ARG A 80 -18.04 -8.03 5.01
N ARG A 81 -17.04 -8.05 4.13
CA ARG A 81 -16.52 -9.27 3.50
C ARG A 81 -15.13 -9.67 4.05
N ALA A 82 -14.79 -9.24 5.28
CA ALA A 82 -13.50 -9.58 5.90
C ALA A 82 -13.30 -11.09 6.10
N ALA A 83 -14.37 -11.86 6.38
CA ALA A 83 -14.29 -13.32 6.45
C ALA A 83 -13.89 -13.93 5.10
N GLU A 84 -14.51 -13.49 4.00
CA GLU A 84 -14.18 -13.94 2.65
C GLU A 84 -12.75 -13.49 2.24
N LEU A 85 -12.35 -12.28 2.65
CA LEU A 85 -10.97 -11.82 2.45
C LEU A 85 -9.97 -12.75 3.14
N ARG A 86 -10.27 -13.24 4.36
CA ARG A 86 -9.43 -14.19 5.09
C ARG A 86 -9.35 -15.56 4.39
N GLU A 87 -10.43 -15.99 3.73
CA GLU A 87 -10.47 -17.26 3.02
C GLU A 87 -9.72 -17.21 1.67
N ARG A 88 -9.82 -16.11 0.96
CA ARG A 88 -9.28 -15.97 -0.40
C ARG A 88 -7.89 -15.32 -0.46
N GLY A 89 -7.64 -14.38 0.44
CA GLY A 89 -6.39 -13.66 0.56
C GLY A 89 -5.43 -14.31 1.54
N HIS A 90 -4.27 -13.70 1.72
CA HIS A 90 -3.25 -14.13 2.68
C HIS A 90 -2.27 -13.00 2.99
N ALA A 91 -1.68 -13.03 4.20
CA ALA A 91 -0.46 -12.28 4.47
C ALA A 91 0.70 -12.89 3.65
N LEU A 92 1.56 -12.07 3.07
CA LEU A 92 2.71 -12.60 2.32
C LEU A 92 3.68 -13.32 3.26
N PRO A 93 4.37 -14.37 2.75
CA PRO A 93 5.32 -15.13 3.55
C PRO A 93 6.36 -14.23 4.23
N GLY A 94 6.48 -14.33 5.54
CA GLY A 94 7.41 -13.56 6.36
C GLY A 94 6.90 -12.21 6.84
N ALA A 95 5.81 -11.65 6.30
CA ALA A 95 5.32 -10.31 6.66
C ALA A 95 5.07 -10.17 8.16
N ALA A 96 4.26 -11.03 8.76
CA ALA A 96 3.94 -10.95 10.20
C ALA A 96 5.20 -11.11 11.09
N ALA A 97 6.06 -12.06 10.77
CA ALA A 97 7.28 -12.29 11.54
C ALA A 97 8.26 -11.11 11.44
N LEU A 98 8.35 -10.48 10.27
CA LEU A 98 9.19 -9.31 10.06
C LEU A 98 8.67 -8.09 10.81
N LEU A 99 7.36 -7.80 10.72
CA LEU A 99 6.73 -6.70 11.45
C LEU A 99 6.97 -6.86 12.97
N ALA A 100 6.73 -8.06 13.52
CA ALA A 100 6.99 -8.36 14.92
C ALA A 100 8.46 -8.16 15.29
N SER A 101 9.38 -8.66 14.46
CA SER A 101 10.83 -8.54 14.70
C SER A 101 11.34 -7.09 14.67
N LEU A 102 10.73 -6.23 13.85
CA LEU A 102 11.06 -4.81 13.83
C LEU A 102 10.48 -4.08 15.05
N ASP A 103 9.26 -4.42 15.46
CA ASP A 103 8.61 -3.87 16.65
C ASP A 103 9.41 -4.22 17.93
N GLU A 104 9.82 -5.47 18.10
CA GLU A 104 10.72 -5.91 19.20
C GLU A 104 12.04 -5.14 19.27
N ARG A 105 12.50 -4.58 18.14
CA ARG A 105 13.70 -3.75 18.05
C ARG A 105 13.43 -2.26 18.27
N GLY A 106 12.19 -1.91 18.56
CA GLY A 106 11.75 -0.52 18.75
C GLY A 106 11.71 0.30 17.48
N VAL A 107 11.65 -0.33 16.29
CA VAL A 107 11.50 0.36 15.01
C VAL A 107 10.04 0.73 14.83
N ARG A 108 9.75 2.02 14.65
CA ARG A 108 8.40 2.46 14.30
C ARG A 108 8.01 1.99 12.91
N GLN A 109 6.75 1.62 12.74
CA GLN A 109 6.25 1.11 11.48
C GLN A 109 4.91 1.77 11.15
N SER A 110 4.72 2.17 9.89
CA SER A 110 3.47 2.70 9.39
C SER A 110 3.28 2.33 7.91
N VAL A 111 2.23 2.83 7.29
CA VAL A 111 1.89 2.49 5.90
C VAL A 111 1.91 3.72 5.01
N VAL A 112 2.30 3.51 3.76
CA VAL A 112 2.10 4.47 2.67
C VAL A 112 1.50 3.70 1.50
N THR A 113 0.23 3.93 1.24
CA THR A 113 -0.54 3.11 0.31
C THR A 113 -1.47 3.94 -0.56
N GLY A 114 -1.77 3.42 -1.75
CA GLY A 114 -2.82 3.96 -2.60
C GLY A 114 -4.24 3.60 -2.16
N ASN A 115 -4.40 2.79 -1.12
CA ASN A 115 -5.70 2.42 -0.59
C ASN A 115 -6.35 3.57 0.20
N VAL A 116 -7.67 3.62 0.23
CA VAL A 116 -8.40 4.41 1.23
C VAL A 116 -8.14 3.83 2.63
N ARG A 117 -8.04 4.71 3.64
CA ARG A 117 -7.60 4.35 5.00
C ARG A 117 -8.40 3.19 5.60
N LEU A 118 -9.73 3.24 5.56
CA LEU A 118 -10.57 2.20 6.16
C LEU A 118 -10.34 0.83 5.49
N ALA A 119 -10.18 0.79 4.16
CA ALA A 119 -9.87 -0.47 3.47
C ALA A 119 -8.49 -1.01 3.85
N ALA A 120 -7.47 -0.14 3.98
CA ALA A 120 -6.14 -0.49 4.42
C ALA A 120 -6.14 -1.12 5.82
N GLU A 121 -6.80 -0.47 6.79
CA GLU A 121 -6.92 -0.95 8.16
C GLU A 121 -7.61 -2.31 8.23
N VAL A 122 -8.74 -2.49 7.52
CA VAL A 122 -9.47 -3.78 7.46
C VAL A 122 -8.62 -4.87 6.83
N LYS A 123 -7.93 -4.59 5.72
CA LYS A 123 -7.03 -5.54 5.06
C LYS A 123 -5.97 -6.06 6.04
N LEU A 124 -5.29 -5.16 6.72
CA LEU A 124 -4.21 -5.51 7.65
C LEU A 124 -4.72 -6.24 8.90
N ALA A 125 -5.83 -5.78 9.49
CA ALA A 125 -6.46 -6.43 10.64
C ALA A 125 -6.97 -7.84 10.30
N THR A 126 -7.46 -8.08 9.08
CA THR A 126 -7.91 -9.41 8.64
C THR A 126 -6.80 -10.46 8.76
N PHE A 127 -5.55 -10.08 8.60
CA PHE A 127 -4.39 -10.97 8.67
C PHE A 127 -3.53 -10.77 9.92
N GLY A 128 -3.99 -9.96 10.90
CA GLY A 128 -3.28 -9.74 12.17
C GLY A 128 -1.98 -8.96 12.03
N LEU A 129 -1.89 -8.09 11.02
CA LEU A 129 -0.70 -7.25 10.77
C LEU A 129 -0.83 -5.86 11.38
N ASP A 130 -2.03 -5.45 11.76
CA ASP A 130 -2.40 -4.12 12.23
C ASP A 130 -1.74 -3.72 13.56
N SER A 131 -1.53 -4.68 14.45
CA SER A 131 -1.00 -4.42 15.80
C SER A 131 0.43 -3.85 15.83
N TYR A 132 1.17 -3.97 14.73
CA TYR A 132 2.55 -3.47 14.60
C TYR A 132 2.63 -2.10 13.92
N LEU A 133 1.50 -1.55 13.48
CA LEU A 133 1.45 -0.40 12.58
C LEU A 133 0.79 0.81 13.23
N ARG A 134 1.40 1.98 13.07
CA ARG A 134 0.87 3.26 13.54
C ARG A 134 0.12 3.95 12.42
N PHE A 135 -1.18 3.67 12.29
CA PHE A 135 -2.01 4.18 11.20
C PHE A 135 -2.10 5.69 11.14
N ASP A 136 -2.00 6.39 12.28
CA ASP A 136 -2.04 7.86 12.31
C ASP A 136 -0.75 8.50 11.78
N GLU A 137 0.35 7.77 11.70
CA GLU A 137 1.59 8.19 11.04
C GLU A 137 1.60 7.82 9.54
N GLY A 138 0.59 7.10 9.05
CA GLY A 138 0.49 6.64 7.67
C GLY A 138 -0.07 7.69 6.70
N ALA A 139 -0.01 7.37 5.40
CA ALA A 139 -0.62 8.16 4.34
C ALA A 139 -1.38 7.28 3.33
N TYR A 140 -2.51 7.78 2.86
CA TYR A 140 -3.55 7.03 2.16
C TYR A 140 -4.05 7.77 0.93
N ALA A 141 -4.97 7.17 0.17
CA ALA A 141 -5.57 7.79 -1.02
C ALA A 141 -6.32 9.09 -0.72
N GLU A 142 -6.79 9.29 0.50
CA GLU A 142 -7.44 10.54 0.95
C GLU A 142 -6.46 11.71 1.02
N ASP A 143 -5.18 11.42 1.22
CA ASP A 143 -4.14 12.41 1.48
C ASP A 143 -3.49 12.96 0.20
N GLY A 144 -3.58 12.24 -0.92
CA GLY A 144 -2.93 12.68 -2.17
C GLY A 144 -3.05 11.67 -3.31
N GLU A 145 -2.51 12.06 -4.47
CA GLU A 145 -2.55 11.26 -5.69
C GLU A 145 -1.22 10.56 -5.98
N GLU A 146 -0.11 11.19 -5.59
CA GLU A 146 1.23 10.82 -5.97
C GLU A 146 2.00 10.17 -4.80
N ARG A 147 2.67 9.06 -5.07
CA ARG A 147 3.46 8.33 -4.07
C ARG A 147 4.47 9.21 -3.30
N PRO A 148 5.21 10.14 -3.96
CA PRO A 148 6.13 11.03 -3.24
C PRO A 148 5.45 11.96 -2.24
N GLU A 149 4.22 12.41 -2.51
CA GLU A 149 3.44 13.26 -1.61
C GLU A 149 3.05 12.47 -0.36
N LEU A 150 2.52 11.27 -0.56
CA LEU A 150 2.15 10.37 0.53
C LEU A 150 3.35 10.04 1.42
N LEU A 151 4.52 9.76 0.83
CA LEU A 151 5.73 9.49 1.59
C LEU A 151 6.17 10.69 2.43
N ARG A 152 6.15 11.91 1.87
CA ARG A 152 6.51 13.13 2.63
C ARG A 152 5.55 13.37 3.78
N LEU A 153 4.26 13.17 3.55
CA LEU A 153 3.25 13.34 4.59
C LEU A 153 3.41 12.32 5.73
N ALA A 154 3.68 11.06 5.41
CA ALA A 154 3.95 10.04 6.42
C ALA A 154 5.20 10.37 7.26
N LEU A 155 6.26 10.88 6.61
CA LEU A 155 7.46 11.37 7.32
C LEU A 155 7.15 12.54 8.25
N GLU A 156 6.34 13.49 7.78
CA GLU A 156 5.89 14.64 8.58
C GLU A 156 5.07 14.19 9.80
N ARG A 157 4.07 13.32 9.59
CA ARG A 157 3.24 12.77 10.68
C ARG A 157 4.07 12.00 11.71
N ALA A 158 5.09 11.28 11.26
CA ALA A 158 5.99 10.53 12.13
C ALA A 158 7.09 11.41 12.78
N ASP A 159 7.26 12.66 12.37
CA ASP A 159 8.38 13.52 12.76
C ASP A 159 9.75 12.84 12.52
N VAL A 160 9.91 12.27 11.29
CA VAL A 160 11.14 11.56 10.86
C VAL A 160 11.64 12.13 9.55
N THR A 161 12.95 12.33 9.45
CA THR A 161 13.57 12.77 8.19
C THR A 161 13.79 11.59 7.23
N ALA A 162 13.71 11.84 5.93
CA ALA A 162 13.81 10.82 4.89
C ALA A 162 15.04 9.87 5.02
N PRO A 163 16.27 10.34 5.36
CA PRO A 163 17.41 9.45 5.53
C PRO A 163 17.31 8.45 6.69
N LYS A 164 16.38 8.69 7.62
CA LYS A 164 16.13 7.82 8.78
C LYS A 164 14.97 6.84 8.57
N ALA A 165 14.32 6.93 7.41
CA ALA A 165 13.22 6.05 7.03
C ALA A 165 13.64 5.09 5.91
N VAL A 166 12.92 3.97 5.83
CA VAL A 166 12.98 3.01 4.71
C VAL A 166 11.55 2.73 4.27
N PHE A 167 11.34 2.67 2.96
CA PHE A 167 10.06 2.33 2.37
C PHE A 167 10.13 0.98 1.65
N PHE A 168 9.11 0.14 1.82
CA PHE A 168 8.95 -1.11 1.10
C PHE A 168 7.78 -1.03 0.13
N GLY A 169 7.97 -1.46 -1.12
CA GLY A 169 6.93 -1.51 -2.14
C GLY A 169 7.29 -2.47 -3.26
N ASP A 170 6.31 -2.86 -4.09
CA ASP A 170 6.45 -3.89 -5.13
C ASP A 170 6.34 -3.33 -6.56
N THR A 171 6.19 -2.02 -6.73
CA THR A 171 5.98 -1.40 -8.04
C THR A 171 7.08 -0.41 -8.43
N PRO A 172 7.26 -0.14 -9.75
CA PRO A 172 8.12 0.96 -10.23
C PRO A 172 7.72 2.33 -9.68
N ALA A 173 6.41 2.54 -9.42
CA ALA A 173 5.92 3.78 -8.83
C ALA A 173 6.41 3.97 -7.40
N ASP A 174 6.53 2.89 -6.61
CA ASP A 174 7.10 2.93 -5.27
C ASP A 174 8.57 3.30 -5.29
N VAL A 175 9.34 2.70 -6.21
CA VAL A 175 10.76 3.01 -6.40
C VAL A 175 10.95 4.48 -6.80
N ALA A 176 10.19 4.95 -7.78
CA ALA A 176 10.25 6.34 -8.25
C ALA A 176 9.78 7.31 -7.16
N GLY A 177 8.73 6.96 -6.42
CA GLY A 177 8.18 7.74 -5.32
C GLY A 177 9.17 7.91 -4.18
N GLY A 178 9.79 6.81 -3.74
CA GLY A 178 10.82 6.85 -2.70
C GLY A 178 11.98 7.74 -3.09
N ARG A 179 12.50 7.59 -4.31
CA ARG A 179 13.57 8.44 -4.84
C ARG A 179 13.18 9.92 -4.85
N ALA A 180 11.97 10.25 -5.30
CA ALA A 180 11.48 11.64 -5.36
C ALA A 180 11.19 12.24 -3.98
N ALA A 181 10.90 11.41 -2.98
CA ALA A 181 10.75 11.83 -1.58
C ALA A 181 12.07 11.80 -0.79
N GLY A 182 13.17 11.31 -1.38
CA GLY A 182 14.45 11.13 -0.71
C GLY A 182 14.47 10.00 0.32
N VAL A 183 13.52 9.07 0.25
CA VAL A 183 13.41 7.89 1.10
C VAL A 183 14.03 6.69 0.38
N ARG A 184 14.89 5.96 1.06
CA ARG A 184 15.44 4.73 0.52
C ARG A 184 14.35 3.67 0.38
N THR A 185 14.18 3.15 -0.83
CA THR A 185 13.21 2.10 -1.13
C THR A 185 13.90 0.74 -1.23
N ILE A 186 13.37 -0.24 -0.52
CA ILE A 186 13.65 -1.66 -0.70
C ILE A 186 12.48 -2.24 -1.48
N ALA A 187 12.71 -2.59 -2.73
CA ALA A 187 11.67 -3.18 -3.56
C ALA A 187 11.52 -4.68 -3.27
N VAL A 188 10.29 -5.19 -3.33
CA VAL A 188 9.99 -6.62 -3.18
C VAL A 188 9.30 -7.13 -4.45
N ALA A 189 9.83 -8.19 -5.06
CA ALA A 189 9.30 -8.77 -6.29
C ALA A 189 8.17 -9.79 -6.00
N THR A 190 7.22 -9.40 -5.17
CA THR A 190 6.10 -10.24 -4.72
C THR A 190 4.79 -9.94 -5.44
N GLY A 191 4.76 -8.85 -6.23
CA GLY A 191 3.64 -8.47 -7.07
C GLY A 191 3.77 -8.97 -8.51
N LYS A 192 3.30 -8.17 -9.42
CA LYS A 192 3.37 -8.46 -10.87
C LYS A 192 4.68 -7.99 -11.51
N THR A 193 5.43 -7.14 -10.83
CA THR A 193 6.67 -6.55 -11.33
C THR A 193 7.83 -7.48 -11.06
N SER A 194 8.59 -7.79 -12.10
CA SER A 194 9.77 -8.64 -11.98
C SER A 194 10.95 -7.91 -11.32
N VAL A 195 11.92 -8.68 -10.80
CA VAL A 195 13.17 -8.16 -10.25
C VAL A 195 13.89 -7.23 -11.23
N ASN A 196 13.89 -7.58 -12.52
CA ASN A 196 14.56 -6.77 -13.54
C ASN A 196 13.85 -5.43 -13.75
N GLU A 197 12.53 -5.42 -13.86
CA GLU A 197 11.74 -4.18 -13.98
C GLU A 197 11.91 -3.26 -12.77
N LEU A 198 11.98 -3.81 -11.55
CA LEU A 198 12.24 -3.02 -10.35
C LEU A 198 13.65 -2.43 -10.35
N LYS A 199 14.66 -3.18 -10.82
CA LYS A 199 16.04 -2.67 -11.00
C LYS A 199 16.10 -1.59 -12.09
N ASP A 200 15.43 -1.79 -13.22
CA ASP A 200 15.35 -0.82 -14.31
C ASP A 200 14.64 0.47 -13.88
N ALA A 201 13.69 0.38 -12.94
CA ALA A 201 13.07 1.53 -12.29
C ALA A 201 14.03 2.28 -11.33
N GLY A 202 15.21 1.72 -11.06
CA GLY A 202 16.25 2.31 -10.22
C GLY A 202 16.23 1.88 -8.76
N ALA A 203 15.62 0.72 -8.44
CA ALA A 203 15.69 0.15 -7.09
C ALA A 203 17.13 -0.27 -6.76
N GLU A 204 17.70 0.29 -5.70
CA GLU A 204 19.05 -0.07 -5.22
C GLU A 204 19.07 -1.43 -4.54
N SER A 205 17.94 -1.84 -3.95
CA SER A 205 17.77 -3.13 -3.28
C SER A 205 16.45 -3.76 -3.73
N VAL A 206 16.54 -4.97 -4.27
CA VAL A 206 15.37 -5.78 -4.67
C VAL A 206 15.46 -7.14 -3.97
N LEU A 207 14.39 -7.50 -3.28
CA LEU A 207 14.23 -8.78 -2.60
C LEU A 207 13.17 -9.63 -3.32
N ASP A 208 13.31 -10.93 -3.30
CA ASP A 208 12.29 -11.86 -3.84
C ASP A 208 11.02 -11.91 -2.95
N GLY A 209 11.12 -11.41 -1.72
CA GLY A 209 10.02 -11.34 -0.76
C GLY A 209 10.50 -11.07 0.67
N LEU A 210 9.62 -11.27 1.65
CA LEU A 210 9.88 -10.98 3.07
C LEU A 210 10.21 -12.23 3.90
N ALA A 211 10.21 -13.42 3.30
CA ALA A 211 10.37 -14.70 4.04
C ALA A 211 11.76 -14.89 4.65
N ASP A 212 12.82 -14.37 4.01
CA ASP A 212 14.17 -14.39 4.55
C ASP A 212 14.42 -13.14 5.41
N ALA A 213 14.07 -13.24 6.69
CA ALA A 213 14.25 -12.14 7.64
C ALA A 213 15.71 -11.66 7.75
N ALA A 214 16.69 -12.56 7.58
CA ALA A 214 18.10 -12.19 7.65
C ALA A 214 18.50 -11.31 6.47
N GLN A 215 18.06 -11.68 5.27
CA GLN A 215 18.27 -10.89 4.05
C GLN A 215 17.57 -9.52 4.14
N VAL A 216 16.31 -9.49 4.61
CA VAL A 216 15.56 -8.23 4.76
C VAL A 216 16.25 -7.31 5.77
N LEU A 217 16.64 -7.82 6.95
CA LEU A 217 17.35 -7.03 7.96
C LEU A 217 18.73 -6.56 7.47
N ALA A 218 19.41 -7.36 6.65
CA ALA A 218 20.66 -6.96 6.01
C ALA A 218 20.41 -5.80 5.01
N ALA A 219 19.39 -5.90 4.18
CA ALA A 219 18.98 -4.84 3.24
C ALA A 219 18.61 -3.54 3.99
N ILE A 220 17.89 -3.63 5.10
CA ILE A 220 17.56 -2.48 5.95
C ILE A 220 18.84 -1.77 6.47
N ARG A 221 19.89 -2.53 6.81
CA ARG A 221 21.17 -2.00 7.37
C ARG A 221 22.12 -1.48 6.32
N ALA A 222 22.08 -1.98 5.09
CA ALA A 222 23.07 -1.71 4.03
C ALA A 222 23.10 -0.24 3.54
N GLY A 223 22.13 0.58 3.91
CA GLY A 223 22.01 1.99 3.50
C GLY A 223 22.64 2.99 4.47
N ARG A 224 23.77 2.67 5.09
CA ARG A 224 24.54 3.60 5.93
C ARG A 224 25.78 4.11 5.20
#